data_536fc048878e2c6142dbcc51a2fe43df
#
_entry.id   536fc048878e2c6142dbcc51a2fe43df
#
_cell.length_a   1.000
_cell.length_b   1.000
_cell.length_c   1.000
_cell.angle_alpha   90.00
_cell.angle_beta   90.00
_cell.angle_gamma   90.00
#
_symmetry.space_group_name_H-M   'P 1'
#
loop_
_entity.id
_entity.type
_entity.pdbx_description
1 polymer ?
#
loop_
_entity_poly.entity_id
_entity_poly.type
_entity_poly.pdbx_seq_one_letter_code
_entity_poly.pdbx_strand_id
1 'polypeptide(L)'
;PCQGYVLSEMRNKLKPEYRGLTPSDLKGLREAGFELTAAVETPLVTYTGDTTVEVFHREPILQKVKVLITEITFFDDDVDKIESKRRGHMHIDDIIDNPDLFCQPAIVIMHASSRFSGKSVEKILEERVPAELLSRIHMVPNDAPLDGF
;
A
#
# COMPACT_ATOMS: atom_id res chain seq x y z
N PRO A 1 13.23 15.38 4.59
CA PRO A 1 12.32 14.35 5.08
C PRO A 1 11.21 14.17 4.07
N CYS A 2 10.94 12.93 3.66
CA CYS A 2 9.80 12.60 2.81
C CYS A 2 8.57 12.32 3.69
N GLN A 3 7.38 12.54 3.15
CA GLN A 3 6.12 12.38 3.88
C GLN A 3 5.20 11.42 3.12
N GLY A 4 4.74 10.38 3.83
CA GLY A 4 3.71 9.46 3.34
C GLY A 4 2.32 9.84 3.82
N TYR A 5 1.31 9.31 3.16
CA TYR A 5 -0.11 9.55 3.46
C TYR A 5 -0.89 8.25 3.44
N VAL A 6 -1.88 8.16 4.31
CA VAL A 6 -2.87 7.09 4.30
C VAL A 6 -4.26 7.70 4.10
N LEU A 7 -4.97 7.21 3.09
CA LEU A 7 -6.38 7.54 2.87
C LEU A 7 -7.24 6.44 3.47
N SER A 8 -8.11 6.81 4.39
CA SER A 8 -9.00 5.89 5.09
C SER A 8 -10.47 6.25 4.87
N GLU A 9 -11.31 5.22 4.85
CA GLU A 9 -12.75 5.39 4.90
C GLU A 9 -13.24 5.31 6.34
N MET A 10 -14.05 6.27 6.75
CA MET A 10 -14.74 6.27 8.06
C MET A 10 -16.19 5.83 7.88
N ARG A 11 -16.58 4.75 8.52
CA ARG A 11 -17.98 4.27 8.52
C ARG A 11 -18.46 4.02 9.95
N ASN A 12 -19.70 4.41 10.24
CA ASN A 12 -20.37 3.99 11.46
C ASN A 12 -20.87 2.55 11.29
N LYS A 13 -20.34 1.63 12.10
CA LYS A 13 -20.75 0.22 12.14
C LYS A 13 -21.42 -0.10 13.47
N LEU A 14 -22.41 -1.02 13.43
CA LEU A 14 -23.04 -1.53 14.64
C LEU A 14 -21.97 -2.11 15.57
N LYS A 15 -22.00 -1.70 16.85
CA LYS A 15 -21.07 -2.20 17.85
C LYS A 15 -21.23 -3.71 18.04
N PRO A 16 -20.14 -4.44 18.34
CA PRO A 16 -20.17 -5.92 18.44
C PRO A 16 -21.21 -6.46 19.40
N GLU A 17 -21.43 -5.77 20.53
CA GLU A 17 -22.38 -6.15 21.58
C GLU A 17 -23.86 -6.13 21.12
N TYR A 18 -24.16 -5.43 20.04
CA TYR A 18 -25.52 -5.36 19.49
C TYR A 18 -25.71 -6.24 18.25
N ARG A 19 -24.68 -6.98 17.83
CA ARG A 19 -24.79 -7.94 16.72
C ARG A 19 -25.71 -9.09 17.09
N GLY A 20 -26.64 -9.41 16.18
CA GLY A 20 -27.62 -10.48 16.39
C GLY A 20 -28.93 -10.02 17.04
N LEU A 21 -29.06 -8.78 17.47
CA LEU A 21 -30.34 -8.21 17.91
C LEU A 21 -31.28 -7.99 16.73
N THR A 22 -32.59 -8.09 16.98
CA THR A 22 -33.58 -7.83 15.96
C THR A 22 -33.68 -6.34 15.63
N PRO A 23 -34.19 -5.94 14.44
CA PRO A 23 -34.43 -4.52 14.15
C PRO A 23 -35.30 -3.80 15.19
N SER A 24 -36.26 -4.53 15.80
CA SER A 24 -37.14 -4.00 16.85
C SER A 24 -36.35 -3.68 18.13
N ASP A 25 -35.45 -4.59 18.56
CA ASP A 25 -34.63 -4.38 19.74
C ASP A 25 -33.68 -3.20 19.55
N LEU A 26 -33.04 -3.12 18.37
CA LEU A 26 -32.15 -2.00 18.01
C LEU A 26 -32.90 -0.67 18.01
N LYS A 27 -34.17 -0.65 17.56
CA LYS A 27 -34.99 0.53 17.60
C LYS A 27 -35.28 0.95 19.04
N GLY A 28 -35.69 0.01 19.89
CA GLY A 28 -35.95 0.29 21.31
C GLY A 28 -34.74 0.83 22.05
N LEU A 29 -33.56 0.24 21.82
CA LEU A 29 -32.31 0.72 22.40
C LEU A 29 -31.97 2.14 21.93
N ARG A 30 -32.18 2.44 20.66
CA ARG A 30 -31.96 3.79 20.12
C ARG A 30 -32.90 4.82 20.74
N GLU A 31 -34.18 4.48 20.90
CA GLU A 31 -35.19 5.32 21.56
C GLU A 31 -34.88 5.53 23.05
N ALA A 32 -34.25 4.54 23.70
CA ALA A 32 -33.72 4.64 25.06
C ALA A 32 -32.39 5.42 25.17
N GLY A 33 -31.87 5.97 24.06
CA GLY A 33 -30.67 6.83 24.06
C GLY A 33 -29.36 6.11 23.98
N PHE A 34 -29.35 4.79 23.68
CA PHE A 34 -28.09 4.06 23.49
C PHE A 34 -27.42 4.37 22.17
N GLU A 35 -26.12 4.60 22.20
CA GLU A 35 -25.30 4.74 20.99
C GLU A 35 -24.94 3.36 20.44
N LEU A 36 -25.64 2.95 19.38
CA LEU A 36 -25.55 1.60 18.82
C LEU A 36 -24.37 1.40 17.86
N THR A 37 -23.81 2.49 17.34
CA THR A 37 -22.74 2.45 16.33
C THR A 37 -21.45 3.05 16.87
N ALA A 38 -20.35 2.62 16.29
CA ALA A 38 -19.04 3.23 16.50
C ALA A 38 -18.39 3.55 15.14
N ALA A 39 -17.64 4.63 15.09
CA ALA A 39 -16.83 4.96 13.94
C ALA A 39 -15.72 3.91 13.78
N VAL A 40 -15.64 3.31 12.59
CA VAL A 40 -14.60 2.35 12.22
C VAL A 40 -13.83 2.92 11.05
N GLU A 41 -12.54 3.09 11.25
CA GLU A 41 -11.60 3.48 10.20
C GLU A 41 -11.16 2.24 9.42
N THR A 42 -11.15 2.35 8.10
CA THR A 42 -10.66 1.31 7.19
C THR A 42 -9.64 1.95 6.24
N PRO A 43 -8.35 1.64 6.35
CA PRO A 43 -7.34 2.17 5.46
C PRO A 43 -7.53 1.60 4.05
N LEU A 44 -7.54 2.46 3.05
CA LEU A 44 -7.82 2.10 1.65
C LEU A 44 -6.57 2.20 0.78
N VAL A 45 -5.90 3.33 0.82
CA VAL A 45 -4.75 3.63 -0.04
C VAL A 45 -3.66 4.25 0.80
N THR A 46 -2.42 3.88 0.53
CA THR A 46 -1.26 4.61 1.05
C THR A 46 -0.35 5.06 -0.07
N TYR A 47 0.30 6.20 0.13
CA TYR A 47 1.43 6.69 -0.64
C TYR A 47 2.61 6.88 0.31
N THR A 48 3.73 6.21 0.05
CA THR A 48 4.87 6.25 0.97
C THR A 48 5.80 7.44 0.76
N GLY A 49 5.81 8.01 -0.45
CA GLY A 49 6.92 8.89 -0.89
C GLY A 49 8.23 8.10 -1.02
N ASP A 50 9.33 8.82 -1.19
CA ASP A 50 10.67 8.24 -1.22
C ASP A 50 11.00 7.69 0.18
N THR A 51 11.37 6.42 0.26
CA THR A 51 11.54 5.73 1.54
C THR A 51 12.43 4.50 1.40
N THR A 52 12.67 3.83 2.53
CA THR A 52 13.32 2.52 2.58
C THR A 52 12.36 1.48 3.15
N VAL A 53 12.67 0.21 3.00
CA VAL A 53 11.82 -0.89 3.49
C VAL A 53 11.53 -0.81 5.00
N GLU A 54 12.33 -0.11 5.78
CA GLU A 54 12.14 0.06 7.22
C GLU A 54 10.81 0.73 7.60
N VAL A 55 10.22 1.54 6.72
CA VAL A 55 8.91 2.13 7.00
C VAL A 55 7.84 1.06 7.16
N PHE A 56 7.91 -0.04 6.40
CA PHE A 56 6.95 -1.14 6.46
C PHE A 56 7.02 -1.93 7.77
N HIS A 57 8.20 -1.97 8.40
CA HIS A 57 8.36 -2.56 9.74
C HIS A 57 7.84 -1.65 10.85
N ARG A 58 7.93 -0.33 10.66
CA ARG A 58 7.51 0.67 11.67
C ARG A 58 6.02 0.97 11.63
N GLU A 59 5.41 0.90 10.45
CA GLU A 59 4.05 1.33 10.19
C GLU A 59 3.14 0.17 9.74
N PRO A 60 2.64 -0.66 10.67
CA PRO A 60 1.81 -1.84 10.32
C PRO A 60 0.53 -1.51 9.56
N ILE A 61 0.11 -0.24 9.53
CA ILE A 61 -1.04 0.20 8.75
C ILE A 61 -0.83 0.01 7.25
N LEU A 62 0.44 0.06 6.78
CA LEU A 62 0.78 -0.10 5.37
C LEU A 62 0.41 -1.49 4.83
N GLN A 63 0.40 -2.52 5.68
CA GLN A 63 0.02 -3.89 5.29
C GLN A 63 -1.51 -4.09 5.23
N LYS A 64 -2.29 -3.13 5.75
CA LYS A 64 -3.75 -3.22 5.87
C LYS A 64 -4.51 -2.49 4.76
N VAL A 65 -3.81 -1.70 3.94
CA VAL A 65 -4.42 -0.96 2.82
C VAL A 65 -4.76 -1.90 1.67
N LYS A 66 -5.71 -1.48 0.84
CA LYS A 66 -6.06 -2.19 -0.39
C LYS A 66 -5.11 -1.88 -1.53
N VAL A 67 -4.60 -0.65 -1.57
CA VAL A 67 -3.67 -0.17 -2.59
C VAL A 67 -2.47 0.46 -1.89
N LEU A 68 -1.31 -0.08 -2.17
CA LEU A 68 -0.02 0.50 -1.79
C LEU A 68 0.56 1.23 -3.00
N ILE A 69 0.83 2.52 -2.87
CA ILE A 69 1.61 3.30 -3.84
C ILE A 69 2.95 3.57 -3.19
N THR A 70 4.01 3.03 -3.78
CA THR A 70 5.37 3.13 -3.21
C THR A 70 6.42 3.36 -4.28
N GLU A 71 7.54 3.92 -3.88
CA GLU A 71 8.69 4.03 -4.76
C GLU A 71 9.42 2.69 -4.85
N ILE A 72 9.97 2.38 -6.02
CA ILE A 72 11.09 1.46 -6.23
C ILE A 72 12.01 2.15 -7.21
N THR A 73 13.16 2.59 -6.72
CA THR A 73 14.10 3.37 -7.53
C THR A 73 15.08 2.49 -8.30
N PHE A 74 15.47 1.35 -7.73
CA PHE A 74 16.50 0.48 -8.29
C PHE A 74 16.01 -0.94 -8.53
N PHE A 75 16.40 -1.53 -9.68
CA PHE A 75 15.89 -2.81 -10.16
C PHE A 75 17.00 -3.79 -10.55
N ASP A 76 18.26 -3.36 -10.62
CA ASP A 76 19.40 -4.15 -11.06
C ASP A 76 20.54 -4.15 -10.03
N ASP A 77 21.56 -4.96 -10.27
CA ASP A 77 22.67 -5.15 -9.35
C ASP A 77 23.73 -4.03 -9.41
N ASP A 78 23.60 -3.04 -10.29
CA ASP A 78 24.48 -1.87 -10.34
C ASP A 78 24.36 -1.00 -9.07
N VAL A 79 23.16 -0.99 -8.49
CA VAL A 79 22.90 -0.39 -7.18
C VAL A 79 22.17 -1.43 -6.34
N ASP A 80 22.91 -2.12 -5.49
CA ASP A 80 22.37 -3.16 -4.60
C ASP A 80 21.46 -2.59 -3.49
N LYS A 81 20.84 -3.47 -2.71
CA LYS A 81 19.94 -3.09 -1.60
C LYS A 81 20.62 -2.20 -0.56
N ILE A 82 21.90 -2.44 -0.26
CA ILE A 82 22.64 -1.69 0.76
C ILE A 82 22.85 -0.26 0.29
N GLU A 83 23.31 -0.11 -0.94
CA GLU A 83 23.54 1.20 -1.53
C GLU A 83 22.22 1.95 -1.80
N SER A 84 21.16 1.25 -2.23
CA SER A 84 19.82 1.79 -2.39
C SER A 84 19.30 2.38 -1.07
N LYS A 85 19.39 1.61 0.00
CA LYS A 85 19.04 2.05 1.36
C LYS A 85 19.88 3.24 1.84
N ARG A 86 21.18 3.26 1.55
CA ARG A 86 22.07 4.38 1.90
C ARG A 86 21.63 5.68 1.20
N ARG A 87 21.09 5.57 0.00
CA ARG A 87 20.50 6.69 -0.76
C ARG A 87 19.11 7.09 -0.32
N GLY A 88 18.49 6.33 0.58
CA GLY A 88 17.15 6.60 1.09
C GLY A 88 16.02 6.05 0.21
N HIS A 89 16.32 5.04 -0.61
CA HIS A 89 15.41 4.45 -1.58
C HIS A 89 15.26 2.94 -1.40
N MET A 90 14.25 2.37 -2.06
CA MET A 90 14.01 0.94 -2.13
C MET A 90 14.60 0.31 -3.40
N HIS A 91 15.01 -0.93 -3.26
CA HIS A 91 15.38 -1.84 -4.35
C HIS A 91 14.26 -2.86 -4.58
N ILE A 92 14.14 -3.40 -5.81
CA ILE A 92 13.12 -4.43 -6.10
C ILE A 92 13.23 -5.64 -5.19
N ASP A 93 14.44 -6.01 -4.79
CA ASP A 93 14.68 -7.12 -3.86
C ASP A 93 14.13 -6.86 -2.45
N ASP A 94 13.88 -5.61 -2.07
CA ASP A 94 13.20 -5.32 -0.79
C ASP A 94 11.78 -5.86 -0.79
N ILE A 95 11.09 -5.83 -1.94
CA ILE A 95 9.74 -6.42 -2.08
C ILE A 95 9.83 -7.94 -2.16
N ILE A 96 10.78 -8.47 -2.95
CA ILE A 96 10.93 -9.93 -3.18
C ILE A 96 11.28 -10.65 -1.88
N ASP A 97 12.18 -10.09 -1.09
CA ASP A 97 12.69 -10.71 0.14
C ASP A 97 11.75 -10.56 1.35
N ASN A 98 10.75 -9.66 1.27
CA ASN A 98 9.82 -9.38 2.36
C ASN A 98 8.35 -9.53 1.93
N PRO A 99 7.92 -10.69 1.41
CA PRO A 99 6.58 -10.87 0.85
C PRO A 99 5.46 -10.59 1.87
N ASP A 100 5.70 -10.82 3.16
CA ASP A 100 4.74 -10.56 4.24
C ASP A 100 4.46 -9.06 4.45
N LEU A 101 5.41 -8.18 4.10
CA LEU A 101 5.23 -6.74 4.16
C LEU A 101 4.46 -6.21 2.94
N PHE A 102 4.50 -6.92 1.83
CA PHE A 102 3.92 -6.54 0.53
C PHE A 102 2.75 -7.45 0.16
N CYS A 103 1.83 -7.64 1.11
CA CYS A 103 0.63 -8.50 0.99
C CYS A 103 -0.60 -7.77 0.44
N GLN A 104 -0.51 -6.49 0.09
CA GLN A 104 -1.63 -5.68 -0.40
C GLN A 104 -2.20 -6.25 -1.71
N PRO A 105 -3.53 -6.15 -1.92
CA PRO A 105 -4.17 -6.62 -3.16
C PRO A 105 -3.67 -5.93 -4.43
N ALA A 106 -3.22 -4.68 -4.33
CA ALA A 106 -2.60 -3.95 -5.43
C ALA A 106 -1.41 -3.13 -4.91
N ILE A 107 -0.30 -3.21 -5.64
CA ILE A 107 0.95 -2.49 -5.37
C ILE A 107 1.28 -1.67 -6.61
N VAL A 108 1.24 -0.35 -6.48
CA VAL A 108 1.61 0.58 -7.56
C VAL A 108 3.03 1.04 -7.33
N ILE A 109 3.92 0.68 -8.24
CA ILE A 109 5.33 1.08 -8.21
C ILE A 109 5.51 2.37 -9.03
N MET A 110 6.23 3.30 -8.48
CA MET A 110 6.61 4.55 -9.13
C MET A 110 8.06 4.94 -8.79
N HIS A 111 8.53 6.06 -9.34
CA HIS A 111 9.85 6.63 -9.06
C HIS A 111 11.04 5.76 -9.51
N ALA A 112 10.88 4.93 -10.56
CA ALA A 112 12.01 4.23 -11.14
C ALA A 112 13.12 5.22 -11.56
N SER A 113 14.39 4.87 -11.31
CA SER A 113 15.52 5.71 -11.75
C SER A 113 15.43 6.00 -13.25
N SER A 114 15.75 7.22 -13.66
CA SER A 114 15.71 7.67 -15.07
C SER A 114 16.59 6.85 -16.04
N ARG A 115 17.50 6.02 -15.51
CA ARG A 115 18.29 5.08 -16.32
C ARG A 115 17.46 3.89 -16.82
N PHE A 116 16.27 3.64 -16.25
CA PHE A 116 15.37 2.59 -16.68
C PHE A 116 14.26 3.15 -17.57
N SER A 117 14.00 2.52 -18.71
CA SER A 117 12.76 2.72 -19.46
C SER A 117 11.64 1.88 -18.87
N GLY A 118 10.38 2.24 -19.10
CA GLY A 118 9.24 1.43 -18.66
C GLY A 118 9.35 -0.02 -19.13
N LYS A 119 9.69 -0.25 -20.39
CA LYS A 119 9.88 -1.60 -20.96
C LYS A 119 11.03 -2.39 -20.30
N SER A 120 12.11 -1.73 -19.89
CA SER A 120 13.21 -2.41 -19.19
C SER A 120 12.81 -2.82 -17.78
N VAL A 121 12.02 -2.00 -17.09
CA VAL A 121 11.49 -2.35 -15.75
C VAL A 121 10.50 -3.51 -15.86
N GLU A 122 9.55 -3.47 -16.79
CA GLU A 122 8.60 -4.57 -17.02
C GLU A 122 9.31 -5.90 -17.19
N LYS A 123 10.33 -5.94 -18.05
CA LYS A 123 11.13 -7.15 -18.28
C LYS A 123 11.82 -7.64 -17.00
N ILE A 124 12.44 -6.75 -16.23
CA ILE A 124 13.08 -7.10 -14.95
C ILE A 124 12.06 -7.65 -13.95
N LEU A 125 10.89 -7.04 -13.88
CA LEU A 125 9.81 -7.52 -13.01
C LEU A 125 9.36 -8.94 -13.41
N GLU A 126 9.18 -9.21 -14.70
CA GLU A 126 8.81 -10.54 -15.22
C GLU A 126 9.88 -11.60 -14.94
N GLU A 127 11.16 -11.23 -15.00
CA GLU A 127 12.28 -12.15 -14.78
C GLU A 127 12.57 -12.42 -13.29
N ARG A 128 12.38 -11.45 -12.41
CA ARG A 128 12.84 -11.53 -11.01
C ARG A 128 11.72 -11.72 -10.00
N VAL A 129 10.51 -11.21 -10.26
CA VAL A 129 9.43 -11.20 -9.28
C VAL A 129 8.61 -12.49 -9.36
N PRO A 130 8.34 -13.19 -8.24
CA PRO A 130 7.44 -14.33 -8.24
C PRO A 130 6.07 -14.01 -8.82
N ALA A 131 5.50 -14.91 -9.63
CA ALA A 131 4.26 -14.67 -10.39
C ALA A 131 3.07 -14.23 -9.52
N GLU A 132 2.94 -14.75 -8.31
CA GLU A 132 1.88 -14.37 -7.37
C GLU A 132 2.02 -12.89 -6.96
N LEU A 133 3.22 -12.45 -6.68
CA LEU A 133 3.51 -11.05 -6.33
C LEU A 133 3.37 -10.15 -7.56
N LEU A 134 3.92 -10.57 -8.69
CA LEU A 134 3.86 -9.85 -9.96
C LEU A 134 2.42 -9.54 -10.39
N SER A 135 1.48 -10.47 -10.16
CA SER A 135 0.06 -10.29 -10.51
C SER A 135 -0.60 -9.10 -9.80
N ARG A 136 0.00 -8.60 -8.73
CA ARG A 136 -0.50 -7.47 -7.92
C ARG A 136 0.29 -6.18 -8.13
N ILE A 137 1.40 -6.25 -8.87
CA ILE A 137 2.25 -5.09 -9.15
C ILE A 137 1.76 -4.38 -10.41
N HIS A 138 1.63 -3.07 -10.29
CA HIS A 138 1.32 -2.13 -11.37
C HIS A 138 2.40 -1.06 -11.39
N MET A 139 2.90 -0.71 -12.56
CA MET A 139 3.93 0.31 -12.70
C MET A 139 3.34 1.58 -13.31
N VAL A 140 3.71 2.74 -12.76
CA VAL A 140 3.50 4.04 -13.41
C VAL A 140 4.77 4.38 -14.19
N PRO A 141 4.72 4.43 -15.53
CA PRO A 141 5.87 4.81 -16.33
C PRO A 141 6.31 6.25 -16.04
N ASN A 142 7.62 6.50 -15.99
CA ASN A 142 8.18 7.84 -15.77
C ASN A 142 7.83 8.85 -16.90
N ASP A 143 7.50 8.33 -18.08
CA ASP A 143 7.17 9.05 -19.31
C ASP A 143 5.66 9.05 -19.62
N ALA A 144 4.84 8.61 -18.68
CA ALA A 144 3.39 8.71 -18.85
C ALA A 144 2.99 10.18 -19.02
N PRO A 145 2.34 10.57 -20.14
CA PRO A 145 1.85 11.94 -20.28
C PRO A 145 0.82 12.21 -19.18
N LEU A 146 0.96 13.36 -18.51
CA LEU A 146 -0.01 13.82 -17.50
C LEU A 146 -1.29 14.38 -18.17
N ASP A 147 -1.45 14.17 -19.46
CA ASP A 147 -2.54 14.68 -20.30
C ASP A 147 -3.80 13.83 -20.09
N GLY A 148 -4.56 14.09 -19.07
CA GLY A 148 -5.81 13.37 -18.89
C GLY A 148 -6.45 13.39 -17.50
N PHE A 149 -6.04 14.30 -16.63
CA PHE A 149 -6.72 14.56 -15.35
C PHE A 149 -7.44 15.88 -15.36
#